data_b7115940b1720aec4cf79174c684cf28
#
_entry.id   b7115940b1720aec4cf79174c684cf28
#
_cell.length_a   1.000
_cell.length_b   1.000
_cell.length_c   1.000
_cell.angle_alpha   90.00
_cell.angle_beta   90.00
_cell.angle_gamma   90.00
#
_symmetry.space_group_name_H-M   'P 1'
#
loop_
_entity.id
_entity.type
_entity.pdbx_description
1 polymer ?
#
loop_
_entity_poly.entity_id
_entity_poly.type
_entity_poly.pdbx_seq_one_letter_code
_entity_poly.pdbx_strand_id
1 'polypeptide(L)'
;SLRYIEVKDSANSITMPVLKQTIAPAKSWERINNVETPQLYPVFPWRVYGIGKEKLEVARNTYFYDPEAVNFRSHIGWKQDNIWAACLGLAEESRQLNLAKLSNGPHRFPAFWGPGYDWTPDHNWGGSGMIGLQEMLLQTNGELILLFPAWPLEWNVHFKLHAPGKTTVEATLKEGKVTDLKVSPESRKKAVSYTHLR
;
A
#
# COMPACT_ATOMS: atom_id res chain seq x y z
N SER A 1 16.89 5.26 -9.20
CA SER A 1 17.10 4.85 -10.61
C SER A 1 15.85 4.23 -11.19
N LEU A 2 15.75 4.25 -12.53
CA LEU A 2 14.70 3.55 -13.29
C LEU A 2 15.39 2.49 -14.17
N ARG A 3 14.68 1.38 -14.38
CA ARG A 3 15.11 0.33 -15.33
C ARG A 3 13.92 -0.14 -16.17
N TYR A 4 14.18 -0.83 -17.24
CA TYR A 4 13.19 -1.52 -18.05
C TYR A 4 13.30 -3.01 -17.82
N ILE A 5 12.17 -3.68 -17.69
CA ILE A 5 12.08 -5.13 -17.61
C ILE A 5 11.14 -5.66 -18.69
N GLU A 6 11.45 -6.84 -19.22
CA GLU A 6 10.57 -7.53 -20.15
C GLU A 6 9.50 -8.31 -19.39
N VAL A 7 8.25 -8.10 -19.76
CA VAL A 7 7.11 -8.80 -19.20
C VAL A 7 6.41 -9.57 -20.32
N LYS A 8 6.16 -10.85 -20.09
CA LYS A 8 5.31 -11.63 -20.99
C LYS A 8 3.86 -11.30 -20.70
N ASP A 9 3.17 -10.75 -21.68
CA ASP A 9 1.74 -10.51 -21.57
C ASP A 9 0.99 -11.85 -21.82
N SER A 10 0.50 -12.44 -20.74
CA SER A 10 -0.24 -13.70 -20.79
C SER A 10 -1.66 -13.56 -21.35
N ALA A 11 -2.14 -12.35 -21.59
CA ALA A 11 -3.50 -12.08 -22.07
C ALA A 11 -3.63 -12.15 -23.59
N ASN A 12 -2.54 -12.10 -24.33
CA ASN A 12 -2.54 -12.20 -25.79
C ASN A 12 -1.75 -13.42 -26.26
N SER A 13 -2.35 -14.24 -27.09
CA SER A 13 -1.73 -15.42 -27.71
C SER A 13 -0.54 -15.14 -28.64
N ILE A 14 -0.13 -13.88 -28.76
CA ILE A 14 1.08 -13.42 -29.45
C ILE A 14 2.01 -12.87 -28.38
N THR A 15 2.93 -13.71 -27.95
CA THR A 15 3.91 -13.42 -26.88
C THR A 15 5.05 -12.52 -27.39
N MET A 16 4.76 -11.27 -27.68
CA MET A 16 5.83 -10.27 -27.76
C MET A 16 6.10 -9.73 -26.35
N PRO A 17 7.35 -9.73 -25.88
CA PRO A 17 7.69 -9.16 -24.58
C PRO A 17 7.41 -7.65 -24.59
N VAL A 18 6.68 -7.17 -23.57
CA VAL A 18 6.42 -5.75 -23.39
C VAL A 18 7.42 -5.19 -22.38
N LEU A 19 8.11 -4.11 -22.75
CA LEU A 19 9.00 -3.43 -21.83
C LEU A 19 8.20 -2.58 -20.83
N LYS A 20 8.39 -2.86 -19.54
CA LYS A 20 7.82 -2.07 -18.44
C LYS A 20 8.92 -1.28 -17.74
N GLN A 21 8.70 0.01 -17.55
CA GLN A 21 9.58 0.82 -16.72
C GLN A 21 9.29 0.59 -15.25
N THR A 22 10.33 0.30 -14.47
CA THR A 22 10.26 0.03 -13.03
C THR A 22 11.31 0.83 -12.27
N ILE A 23 11.16 0.91 -10.96
CA ILE A 23 12.15 1.52 -10.06
C ILE A 23 13.23 0.46 -9.80
N ALA A 24 14.50 0.83 -9.99
CA ALA A 24 15.63 0.00 -9.61
C ALA A 24 16.02 0.26 -8.16
N PRO A 25 16.47 -0.77 -7.40
CA PRO A 25 16.91 -0.59 -6.00
C PRO A 25 18.13 0.33 -5.90
N ALA A 26 19.01 0.30 -6.91
CA ALA A 26 20.21 1.14 -7.03
C ALA A 26 20.55 1.34 -8.49
N LYS A 27 21.60 2.10 -8.78
CA LYS A 27 22.15 2.21 -10.14
C LYS A 27 22.83 0.92 -10.59
N SER A 28 23.51 0.27 -9.66
CA SER A 28 24.12 -1.05 -9.84
C SER A 28 24.17 -1.78 -8.50
N TRP A 29 24.12 -3.09 -8.51
CA TRP A 29 24.25 -3.95 -7.32
C TRP A 29 24.84 -5.29 -7.74
N GLU A 30 25.56 -5.92 -6.82
CA GLU A 30 26.22 -7.20 -7.09
C GLU A 30 25.33 -8.38 -6.75
N ARG A 31 24.63 -8.28 -5.61
CA ARG A 31 23.80 -9.37 -5.08
C ARG A 31 22.66 -8.84 -4.21
N ILE A 32 21.68 -9.70 -4.03
CA ILE A 32 20.58 -9.51 -3.07
C ILE A 32 20.92 -10.36 -1.83
N ASN A 33 21.02 -9.71 -0.68
CA ASN A 33 21.36 -10.36 0.58
C ASN A 33 20.18 -10.61 1.50
N ASN A 34 19.02 -10.00 1.21
CA ASN A 34 17.87 -9.99 2.09
C ASN A 34 16.57 -9.98 1.28
N VAL A 35 15.48 -10.32 1.93
CA VAL A 35 14.11 -10.30 1.39
C VAL A 35 13.49 -8.91 1.37
N GLU A 36 14.23 -7.88 1.70
CA GLU A 36 13.80 -6.49 1.56
C GLU A 36 13.60 -6.10 0.10
N THR A 37 12.72 -5.13 -0.11
CA THR A 37 12.34 -4.65 -1.44
C THR A 37 12.60 -3.14 -1.53
N PRO A 38 13.87 -2.70 -1.55
CA PRO A 38 14.24 -1.28 -1.48
C PRO A 38 13.73 -0.47 -2.68
N GLN A 39 13.45 -1.10 -3.82
CA GLN A 39 12.84 -0.47 -4.99
C GLN A 39 11.41 0.04 -4.72
N LEU A 40 10.75 -0.41 -3.65
CA LEU A 40 9.44 0.10 -3.22
C LEU A 40 9.50 1.11 -2.06
N TYR A 41 10.67 1.37 -1.49
CA TYR A 41 10.84 2.43 -0.48
C TYR A 41 10.50 3.84 -0.99
N PRO A 42 10.71 4.20 -2.27
CA PRO A 42 10.20 5.45 -2.81
C PRO A 42 8.66 5.59 -2.79
N VAL A 43 7.92 4.47 -2.65
CA VAL A 43 6.46 4.48 -2.43
C VAL A 43 6.18 4.73 -0.94
N PHE A 44 6.77 3.93 -0.06
CA PHE A 44 6.70 4.10 1.38
C PHE A 44 8.02 3.59 2.01
N PRO A 45 8.64 4.35 2.91
CA PRO A 45 8.11 5.53 3.62
C PRO A 45 8.27 6.88 2.90
N TRP A 46 9.04 6.97 1.81
CA TRP A 46 9.46 8.27 1.26
C TRP A 46 8.40 8.99 0.43
N ARG A 47 7.33 8.31 0.01
CA ARG A 47 6.18 8.90 -0.68
C ARG A 47 6.54 9.75 -1.90
N VAL A 48 7.57 9.34 -2.64
CA VAL A 48 7.95 9.95 -3.91
C VAL A 48 6.96 9.55 -5.00
N TYR A 49 6.52 8.28 -4.97
CA TYR A 49 5.50 7.72 -5.85
C TYR A 49 4.24 7.39 -5.04
N GLY A 50 3.09 7.45 -5.68
CA GLY A 50 1.81 7.11 -5.06
C GLY A 50 0.63 7.73 -5.78
N ILE A 51 -0.55 7.56 -5.23
CA ILE A 51 -1.79 8.10 -5.79
C ILE A 51 -1.71 9.62 -5.88
N GLY A 52 -2.14 10.16 -7.02
CA GLY A 52 -2.11 11.61 -7.28
C GLY A 52 -0.73 12.18 -7.58
N LYS A 53 0.30 11.33 -7.72
CA LYS A 53 1.67 11.72 -8.05
C LYS A 53 2.03 11.28 -9.47
N GLU A 54 3.03 11.96 -10.03
CA GLU A 54 3.56 11.59 -11.33
C GLU A 54 4.14 10.17 -11.32
N LYS A 55 4.09 9.53 -12.47
CA LYS A 55 4.68 8.19 -12.69
C LYS A 55 4.18 7.10 -11.73
N LEU A 56 2.92 7.18 -11.30
CA LEU A 56 2.29 6.13 -10.50
C LEU A 56 2.44 4.75 -11.17
N GLU A 57 2.32 4.71 -12.50
CA GLU A 57 2.44 3.47 -13.28
C GLU A 57 3.81 2.80 -13.17
N VAL A 58 4.87 3.59 -13.06
CA VAL A 58 6.23 3.04 -12.84
C VAL A 58 6.32 2.31 -11.50
N ALA A 59 5.70 2.86 -10.46
CA ALA A 59 5.68 2.21 -9.15
C ALA A 59 4.76 0.98 -9.14
N ARG A 60 3.61 1.02 -9.81
CA ARG A 60 2.73 -0.13 -10.02
C ARG A 60 3.43 -1.23 -10.81
N ASN A 61 4.13 -0.88 -11.89
CA ASN A 61 4.95 -1.83 -12.64
C ASN A 61 6.03 -2.48 -11.76
N THR A 62 6.66 -1.69 -10.88
CA THR A 62 7.62 -2.24 -9.92
C THR A 62 6.95 -3.25 -8.98
N TYR A 63 5.80 -2.91 -8.44
CA TYR A 63 5.05 -3.81 -7.55
C TYR A 63 4.66 -5.11 -8.23
N PHE A 64 4.17 -5.06 -9.48
CA PHE A 64 3.63 -6.24 -10.16
C PHE A 64 4.65 -7.07 -10.93
N TYR A 65 5.74 -6.45 -11.43
CA TYR A 65 6.60 -7.09 -12.40
C TYR A 65 8.08 -7.14 -12.01
N ASP A 66 8.51 -6.36 -11.02
CA ASP A 66 9.89 -6.44 -10.55
C ASP A 66 10.13 -7.80 -9.90
N PRO A 67 11.13 -8.60 -10.36
CA PRO A 67 11.33 -9.96 -9.88
C PRO A 67 11.49 -10.07 -8.37
N GLU A 68 12.24 -9.15 -7.75
CA GLU A 68 12.44 -9.18 -6.30
C GLU A 68 11.17 -8.75 -5.55
N ALA A 69 10.45 -7.74 -6.07
CA ALA A 69 9.20 -7.30 -5.48
C ALA A 69 8.12 -8.41 -5.52
N VAL A 70 8.11 -9.21 -6.58
CA VAL A 70 7.19 -10.35 -6.70
C VAL A 70 7.63 -11.52 -5.83
N ASN A 71 8.90 -11.91 -5.91
CA ASN A 71 9.41 -13.10 -5.22
C ASN A 71 9.45 -12.94 -3.69
N PHE A 72 9.68 -11.73 -3.19
CA PHE A 72 9.76 -11.44 -1.76
C PHE A 72 8.48 -10.86 -1.17
N ARG A 73 7.39 -10.78 -1.93
CA ARG A 73 6.11 -10.29 -1.43
C ARG A 73 5.59 -11.17 -0.30
N SER A 74 5.27 -10.54 0.83
CA SER A 74 4.80 -11.25 2.00
C SER A 74 4.00 -10.35 2.94
N HIS A 75 3.11 -10.97 3.72
CA HIS A 75 2.44 -10.32 4.84
C HIS A 75 3.16 -10.54 6.18
N ILE A 76 4.20 -11.36 6.21
CA ILE A 76 4.83 -11.85 7.44
C ILE A 76 5.76 -10.79 8.05
N GLY A 77 5.74 -10.70 9.38
CA GLY A 77 6.65 -9.86 10.14
C GLY A 77 6.58 -8.38 9.75
N TRP A 78 7.73 -7.77 9.61
CA TRP A 78 7.92 -6.36 9.27
C TRP A 78 7.67 -6.00 7.80
N LYS A 79 7.33 -6.95 6.94
CA LYS A 79 7.08 -6.69 5.51
C LYS A 79 5.99 -5.64 5.31
N GLN A 80 6.23 -4.74 4.35
CA GLN A 80 5.44 -3.54 4.09
C GLN A 80 4.58 -3.66 2.82
N ASP A 81 4.44 -4.85 2.25
CA ASP A 81 3.76 -5.06 0.97
C ASP A 81 2.30 -4.59 0.98
N ASN A 82 1.62 -4.73 2.13
CA ASN A 82 0.28 -4.21 2.34
C ASN A 82 0.23 -2.67 2.30
N ILE A 83 1.27 -2.00 2.82
CA ILE A 83 1.38 -0.54 2.82
C ILE A 83 1.65 -0.04 1.40
N TRP A 84 2.59 -0.67 0.68
CA TRP A 84 2.88 -0.30 -0.70
C TRP A 84 1.65 -0.47 -1.60
N ALA A 85 0.93 -1.59 -1.47
CA ALA A 85 -0.32 -1.82 -2.18
C ALA A 85 -1.34 -0.70 -1.92
N ALA A 86 -1.54 -0.31 -0.65
CA ALA A 86 -2.44 0.78 -0.30
C ALA A 86 -1.99 2.12 -0.89
N CYS A 87 -0.70 2.47 -0.77
CA CYS A 87 -0.13 3.71 -1.33
C CYS A 87 -0.22 3.79 -2.85
N LEU A 88 -0.29 2.65 -3.54
CA LEU A 88 -0.44 2.55 -4.99
C LEU A 88 -1.91 2.48 -5.45
N GLY A 89 -2.87 2.46 -4.52
CA GLY A 89 -4.30 2.35 -4.82
C GLY A 89 -4.73 0.97 -5.30
N LEU A 90 -4.00 -0.06 -4.89
CA LEU A 90 -4.28 -1.46 -5.22
C LEU A 90 -5.17 -2.04 -4.12
N ALA A 91 -6.47 -1.79 -4.23
CA ALA A 91 -7.43 -2.10 -3.17
C ALA A 91 -7.51 -3.60 -2.86
N GLU A 92 -7.53 -4.46 -3.88
CA GLU A 92 -7.64 -5.90 -3.70
C GLU A 92 -6.37 -6.50 -3.10
N GLU A 93 -5.19 -6.12 -3.59
CA GLU A 93 -3.91 -6.56 -3.04
C GLU A 93 -3.73 -6.10 -1.60
N SER A 94 -4.10 -4.84 -1.33
CA SER A 94 -4.04 -4.29 0.02
C SER A 94 -4.99 -5.02 0.96
N ARG A 95 -6.22 -5.31 0.49
CA ARG A 95 -7.22 -6.10 1.23
C ARG A 95 -6.67 -7.46 1.62
N GLN A 96 -6.18 -8.22 0.65
CA GLN A 96 -5.67 -9.57 0.87
C GLN A 96 -4.49 -9.58 1.84
N LEU A 97 -3.51 -8.70 1.65
CA LEU A 97 -2.34 -8.63 2.50
C LEU A 97 -2.66 -8.16 3.93
N ASN A 98 -3.57 -7.20 4.10
CA ASN A 98 -4.00 -6.76 5.44
C ASN A 98 -4.81 -7.84 6.15
N LEU A 99 -5.73 -8.52 5.47
CA LEU A 99 -6.45 -9.66 6.05
C LEU A 99 -5.50 -10.76 6.49
N ALA A 100 -4.55 -11.15 5.65
CA ALA A 100 -3.56 -12.16 6.00
C ALA A 100 -2.69 -11.73 7.18
N LYS A 101 -2.27 -10.45 7.22
CA LYS A 101 -1.44 -9.88 8.30
C LYS A 101 -2.19 -9.79 9.63
N LEU A 102 -3.49 -9.53 9.61
CA LEU A 102 -4.31 -9.35 10.81
C LEU A 102 -5.09 -10.61 11.23
N SER A 103 -4.97 -11.70 10.46
CA SER A 103 -5.61 -12.97 10.82
C SER A 103 -4.87 -13.72 11.91
N ASN A 104 -5.58 -14.66 12.53
CA ASN A 104 -5.02 -15.55 13.52
C ASN A 104 -4.03 -16.53 12.90
N GLY A 105 -2.90 -16.74 13.57
CA GLY A 105 -1.93 -17.77 13.26
C GLY A 105 -2.09 -19.03 14.14
N PRO A 106 -1.35 -20.11 13.82
CA PRO A 106 -1.40 -21.37 14.55
C PRO A 106 -0.58 -21.37 15.85
N HIS A 107 -0.07 -20.23 16.29
CA HIS A 107 0.82 -20.10 17.44
C HIS A 107 0.07 -19.84 18.73
N ARG A 108 0.77 -19.90 19.88
CA ARG A 108 0.20 -19.66 21.21
C ARG A 108 -0.57 -18.33 21.31
N PHE A 109 -0.04 -17.29 20.67
CA PHE A 109 -0.73 -16.00 20.51
C PHE A 109 -1.20 -15.92 19.07
N PRO A 110 -2.50 -15.76 18.83
CA PRO A 110 -3.07 -15.96 17.51
C PRO A 110 -2.68 -14.88 16.49
N ALA A 111 -2.39 -13.65 16.93
CA ALA A 111 -2.01 -12.57 16.06
C ALA A 111 -0.59 -12.06 16.33
N PHE A 112 0.13 -11.65 15.30
CA PHE A 112 1.46 -11.02 15.37
C PHE A 112 2.52 -11.88 16.07
N TRP A 113 2.33 -13.18 16.11
CA TRP A 113 3.25 -14.12 16.71
C TRP A 113 4.00 -14.89 15.65
N GLY A 114 5.33 -14.91 15.77
CA GLY A 114 6.19 -15.68 14.90
C GLY A 114 5.79 -17.12 14.66
N PRO A 115 6.53 -17.88 13.87
CA PRO A 115 7.80 -17.47 13.30
C PRO A 115 7.57 -16.53 12.11
N GLY A 116 7.74 -15.26 12.36
CA GLY A 116 7.97 -14.30 11.29
C GLY A 116 9.47 -14.30 11.01
N TYR A 117 9.97 -13.18 10.61
CA TYR A 117 11.41 -12.98 10.52
C TYR A 117 12.03 -12.78 11.93
N ASP A 118 11.21 -12.35 12.91
CA ASP A 118 11.57 -12.14 14.30
C ASP A 118 10.75 -13.07 15.20
N TRP A 119 11.34 -13.65 16.22
CA TRP A 119 10.86 -14.83 16.94
C TRP A 119 9.82 -14.60 18.04
N THR A 120 9.48 -13.37 18.36
CA THR A 120 8.59 -13.02 19.48
C THR A 120 7.37 -12.31 18.99
N PRO A 121 6.43 -11.89 19.85
CA PRO A 121 5.36 -11.01 19.41
C PRO A 121 5.94 -9.85 18.61
N ASP A 122 5.70 -9.85 17.31
CA ASP A 122 6.35 -8.93 16.40
C ASP A 122 5.58 -7.63 16.34
N HIS A 123 6.06 -6.62 17.06
CA HIS A 123 5.50 -5.27 17.03
C HIS A 123 5.52 -4.66 15.63
N ASN A 124 6.52 -4.99 14.82
CA ASN A 124 6.59 -4.51 13.43
C ASN A 124 5.50 -5.15 12.57
N TRP A 125 5.12 -6.39 12.87
CA TRP A 125 3.98 -7.04 12.21
C TRP A 125 2.69 -6.28 12.47
N GLY A 126 2.34 -6.05 13.75
CA GLY A 126 1.16 -5.27 14.13
C GLY A 126 1.22 -3.84 13.63
N GLY A 127 2.37 -3.18 13.78
CA GLY A 127 2.59 -1.81 13.31
C GLY A 127 2.40 -1.66 11.80
N SER A 128 2.99 -2.53 10.99
CA SER A 128 2.81 -2.50 9.52
C SER A 128 1.38 -2.86 9.11
N GLY A 129 0.69 -3.73 9.87
CA GLY A 129 -0.74 -4.02 9.68
C GLY A 129 -1.61 -2.79 9.91
N MET A 130 -1.40 -2.09 11.02
CA MET A 130 -2.14 -0.86 11.34
C MET A 130 -1.89 0.26 10.32
N ILE A 131 -0.63 0.48 9.92
CA ILE A 131 -0.29 1.48 8.91
C ILE A 131 -0.96 1.13 7.57
N GLY A 132 -0.88 -0.13 7.14
CA GLY A 132 -1.54 -0.57 5.90
C GLY A 132 -3.04 -0.31 5.92
N LEU A 133 -3.72 -0.62 7.02
CA LEU A 133 -5.14 -0.36 7.18
C LEU A 133 -5.47 1.14 7.13
N GLN A 134 -4.65 1.98 7.78
CA GLN A 134 -4.82 3.44 7.74
C GLN A 134 -4.61 4.00 6.34
N GLU A 135 -3.59 3.52 5.62
CA GLU A 135 -3.31 3.94 4.24
C GLU A 135 -4.41 3.52 3.25
N MET A 136 -5.16 2.46 3.52
CA MET A 136 -6.35 2.12 2.74
C MET A 136 -7.47 3.14 2.92
N LEU A 137 -7.58 3.75 4.11
CA LEU A 137 -8.65 4.66 4.49
C LEU A 137 -8.37 6.12 4.15
N LEU A 138 -7.14 6.57 4.42
CA LEU A 138 -6.77 7.96 4.30
C LEU A 138 -5.30 8.12 3.92
N GLN A 139 -5.05 8.87 2.86
CA GLN A 139 -3.71 9.29 2.45
C GLN A 139 -3.66 10.80 2.24
N THR A 140 -2.46 11.34 2.14
CA THR A 140 -2.26 12.76 1.83
C THR A 140 -1.24 12.94 0.72
N ASN A 141 -1.49 13.93 -0.14
CA ASN A 141 -0.56 14.36 -1.17
C ASN A 141 -0.49 15.91 -1.13
N GLY A 142 0.57 16.44 -0.49
CA GLY A 142 0.64 17.86 -0.15
C GLY A 142 -0.56 18.26 0.72
N GLU A 143 -1.33 19.23 0.24
CA GLU A 143 -2.52 19.71 0.94
C GLU A 143 -3.76 18.82 0.75
N LEU A 144 -3.76 17.93 -0.27
CA LEU A 144 -4.89 17.05 -0.54
C LEU A 144 -5.00 15.94 0.50
N ILE A 145 -6.24 15.65 0.88
CA ILE A 145 -6.61 14.52 1.74
C ILE A 145 -7.42 13.56 0.88
N LEU A 146 -6.88 12.38 0.65
CA LEU A 146 -7.48 11.35 -0.18
C LEU A 146 -8.24 10.37 0.70
N LEU A 147 -9.55 10.28 0.53
CA LEU A 147 -10.40 9.34 1.26
C LEU A 147 -10.58 8.04 0.48
N PHE A 148 -10.46 6.93 1.20
CA PHE A 148 -10.67 5.58 0.69
C PHE A 148 -9.81 5.22 -0.53
N PRO A 149 -8.52 5.63 -0.58
CA PRO A 149 -7.68 5.48 -1.78
C PRO A 149 -7.45 4.01 -2.18
N ALA A 150 -7.55 3.08 -1.25
CA ALA A 150 -7.40 1.65 -1.48
C ALA A 150 -8.37 0.81 -0.62
N TRP A 151 -9.53 1.36 -0.28
CA TRP A 151 -10.54 0.66 0.51
C TRP A 151 -11.52 -0.09 -0.39
N PRO A 152 -11.81 -1.38 -0.12
CA PRO A 152 -12.87 -2.10 -0.83
C PRO A 152 -14.23 -1.46 -0.59
N LEU A 153 -14.95 -1.12 -1.66
CA LEU A 153 -16.22 -0.38 -1.55
C LEU A 153 -17.34 -1.16 -0.87
N GLU A 154 -17.26 -2.48 -0.89
CA GLU A 154 -18.20 -3.38 -0.23
C GLU A 154 -18.00 -3.46 1.29
N TRP A 155 -16.87 -2.95 1.81
CA TRP A 155 -16.62 -2.92 3.24
C TRP A 155 -17.16 -1.65 3.89
N ASN A 156 -18.17 -1.79 4.74
CA ASN A 156 -18.63 -0.69 5.56
C ASN A 156 -17.58 -0.34 6.60
N VAL A 157 -17.37 0.96 6.84
CA VAL A 157 -16.41 1.43 7.83
C VAL A 157 -16.80 2.79 8.38
N HIS A 158 -16.50 2.99 9.66
CA HIS A 158 -16.41 4.31 10.31
C HIS A 158 -15.01 4.46 10.88
N PHE A 159 -14.38 5.59 10.60
CA PHE A 159 -13.04 5.88 11.12
C PHE A 159 -12.87 7.33 11.54
N LYS A 160 -11.88 7.57 12.39
CA LYS A 160 -11.40 8.89 12.76
C LYS A 160 -9.87 8.87 12.76
N LEU A 161 -9.27 9.59 11.84
CA LEU A 161 -7.82 9.64 11.63
C LEU A 161 -7.31 11.08 11.59
N HIS A 162 -6.01 11.22 11.78
CA HIS A 162 -5.34 12.50 11.66
C HIS A 162 -4.65 12.65 10.30
N ALA A 163 -4.65 13.89 9.80
CA ALA A 163 -3.93 14.30 8.60
C ALA A 163 -3.02 15.49 8.94
N PRO A 164 -2.00 15.81 8.13
CA PRO A 164 -1.16 16.99 8.32
C PRO A 164 -1.95 18.29 8.45
N GLY A 165 -1.32 19.31 9.03
CA GLY A 165 -1.96 20.61 9.26
C GLY A 165 -2.96 20.59 10.41
N LYS A 166 -2.70 19.80 11.46
CA LYS A 166 -3.57 19.65 12.66
C LYS A 166 -5.00 19.29 12.29
N THR A 167 -5.16 18.45 11.25
CA THR A 167 -6.45 18.06 10.70
C THR A 167 -6.90 16.73 11.27
N THR A 168 -8.16 16.66 11.69
CA THR A 168 -8.84 15.40 12.01
C THR A 168 -9.91 15.14 10.97
N VAL A 169 -9.96 13.90 10.47
CA VAL A 169 -10.96 13.45 9.50
C VAL A 169 -11.73 12.28 10.13
N GLU A 170 -13.04 12.42 10.20
CA GLU A 170 -13.97 11.38 10.62
C GLU A 170 -14.93 11.12 9.48
N ALA A 171 -14.99 9.88 9.00
CA ALA A 171 -15.81 9.54 7.86
C ALA A 171 -16.47 8.17 8.01
N THR A 172 -17.64 8.01 7.39
CA THR A 172 -18.37 6.75 7.30
C THR A 172 -18.59 6.39 5.84
N LEU A 173 -18.16 5.19 5.46
CA LEU A 173 -18.52 4.55 4.19
C LEU A 173 -19.55 3.45 4.47
N LYS A 174 -20.66 3.48 3.76
CA LYS A 174 -21.69 2.45 3.84
C LYS A 174 -22.23 2.15 2.44
N GLU A 175 -22.26 0.86 2.09
CA GLU A 175 -22.72 0.39 0.77
C GLU A 175 -22.05 1.14 -0.40
N GLY A 176 -20.73 1.33 -0.32
CA GLY A 176 -19.93 2.02 -1.33
C GLY A 176 -20.14 3.53 -1.38
N LYS A 177 -20.85 4.13 -0.44
CA LYS A 177 -21.15 5.57 -0.39
C LYS A 177 -20.66 6.19 0.91
N VAL A 178 -20.08 7.39 0.80
CA VAL A 178 -19.76 8.18 1.99
C VAL A 178 -21.05 8.79 2.53
N THR A 179 -21.44 8.37 3.73
CA THR A 179 -22.68 8.80 4.38
C THR A 179 -22.47 9.89 5.42
N ASP A 180 -21.26 10.01 5.97
CA ASP A 180 -20.88 11.08 6.90
C ASP A 180 -19.42 11.49 6.68
N LEU A 181 -19.16 12.78 6.79
CA LEU A 181 -17.80 13.36 6.71
C LEU A 181 -17.70 14.59 7.61
N LYS A 182 -16.83 14.48 8.61
CA LYS A 182 -16.45 15.60 9.48
C LYS A 182 -14.95 15.85 9.34
N VAL A 183 -14.59 17.12 9.14
CA VAL A 183 -13.19 17.56 9.03
C VAL A 183 -12.99 18.71 9.99
N SER A 184 -11.99 18.63 10.85
CA SER A 184 -11.63 19.69 11.77
C SER A 184 -10.16 20.09 11.56
N PRO A 185 -9.87 21.38 11.35
CA PRO A 185 -10.83 22.49 11.23
C PRO A 185 -11.65 22.42 9.93
N GLU A 186 -12.85 22.96 9.94
CA GLU A 186 -13.79 22.92 8.78
C GLU A 186 -13.18 23.52 7.51
N SER A 187 -12.28 24.50 7.63
CA SER A 187 -11.56 25.10 6.51
C SER A 187 -10.75 24.08 5.69
N ARG A 188 -10.38 22.94 6.29
CA ARG A 188 -9.64 21.85 5.62
C ARG A 188 -10.54 20.92 4.81
N LYS A 189 -11.86 21.02 4.95
CA LYS A 189 -12.81 20.16 4.20
C LYS A 189 -12.68 20.30 2.69
N LYS A 190 -12.33 21.50 2.20
CA LYS A 190 -12.05 21.76 0.78
C LYS A 190 -10.86 20.98 0.21
N ALA A 191 -9.97 20.49 1.07
CA ALA A 191 -8.81 19.69 0.68
C ALA A 191 -9.13 18.19 0.52
N VAL A 192 -10.34 17.77 0.89
CA VAL A 192 -10.74 16.36 0.82
C VAL A 192 -11.16 16.00 -0.60
N SER A 193 -10.58 14.93 -1.11
CA SER A 193 -10.91 14.34 -2.40
C SER A 193 -11.27 12.86 -2.22
N TYR A 194 -12.29 12.42 -2.93
CA TYR A 194 -12.68 11.02 -3.01
C TYR A 194 -11.95 10.39 -4.19
N THR A 195 -11.07 9.46 -3.90
CA THR A 195 -10.32 8.76 -4.93
C THR A 195 -10.89 7.35 -5.14
N HIS A 196 -12.03 7.27 -5.78
CA HIS A 196 -12.41 6.02 -6.41
C HIS A 196 -11.66 5.98 -7.74
N LEU A 197 -10.48 5.37 -7.75
CA LEU A 197 -9.80 5.03 -8.98
C LEU A 197 -10.63 3.92 -9.65
N ARG A 198 -11.35 4.30 -10.70
CA ARG A 198 -11.98 3.39 -11.65
C ARG A 198 -10.90 2.65 -12.44
#